data_05ac6560652577112df0e465c7b3b984
#
_entry.id   05ac6560652577112df0e465c7b3b984
#
_cell.length_a   1.000
_cell.length_b   1.000
_cell.length_c   1.000
_cell.angle_alpha   90.00
_cell.angle_beta   90.00
_cell.angle_gamma   90.00
#
_symmetry.space_group_name_H-M   'P 1'
#
loop_
_entity.id
_entity.type
_entity.pdbx_description
1 polymer ?
#
loop_
_entity_poly.entity_id
_entity_poly.type
_entity_poly.pdbx_seq_one_letter_code
_entity_poly.pdbx_strand_id
1 'polypeptide(L)'
;MRLFIAINLPEKTKNVIEEAVNKIKPLFDNYSAHFSPKNNWHLTITFLGYQPPEALDSILKSIKETAAQFTHVKIDFESISYGPPGKPARMVWLTGVKKTSEKLNELKIKLDETLIENGIKFKQDNRRFNAHLTLVRFPDPLGKLPDKLITPLSLSFEAETLDLMESHLKQTGAEYEVLSEFDFH
;
A
#
# COMPACT_ATOMS: atom_id res chain seq x y z
N MET A 1 -7.62 3.58 -17.79
CA MET A 1 -7.80 3.11 -16.41
C MET A 1 -6.57 3.47 -15.61
N ARG A 2 -6.69 3.99 -14.39
CA ARG A 2 -5.54 4.28 -13.53
C ARG A 2 -5.32 3.12 -12.58
N LEU A 3 -4.34 2.29 -12.88
CA LEU A 3 -4.15 0.98 -12.25
C LEU A 3 -2.96 0.92 -11.30
N PHE A 4 -3.08 0.06 -10.30
CA PHE A 4 -2.00 -0.33 -9.41
C PHE A 4 -2.24 -1.75 -8.90
N ILE A 5 -1.19 -2.40 -8.41
CA ILE A 5 -1.24 -3.75 -7.87
C ILE A 5 -0.95 -3.66 -6.37
N ALA A 6 -1.77 -4.32 -5.56
CA ALA A 6 -1.73 -4.20 -4.10
C ALA A 6 -2.05 -5.52 -3.40
N ILE A 7 -1.79 -5.54 -2.10
CA ILE A 7 -2.29 -6.53 -1.15
C ILE A 7 -3.32 -5.84 -0.27
N ASN A 8 -4.56 -6.32 -0.28
CA ASN A 8 -5.61 -5.86 0.61
C ASN A 8 -5.50 -6.51 2.00
N LEU A 9 -6.00 -5.82 3.00
CA LEU A 9 -5.97 -6.30 4.37
C LEU A 9 -7.29 -6.98 4.73
N PRO A 10 -7.24 -8.10 5.50
CA PRO A 10 -8.44 -8.71 6.08
C PRO A 10 -9.21 -7.71 6.96
N GLU A 11 -10.54 -7.82 7.02
CA GLU A 11 -11.38 -6.90 7.79
C GLU A 11 -11.03 -6.89 9.29
N LYS A 12 -10.69 -8.06 9.85
CA LYS A 12 -10.21 -8.17 11.23
C LYS A 12 -8.98 -7.32 11.50
N THR A 13 -8.04 -7.33 10.55
CA THR A 13 -6.82 -6.50 10.62
C THR A 13 -7.14 -5.03 10.53
N LYS A 14 -8.04 -4.64 9.61
CA LYS A 14 -8.51 -3.25 9.47
C LYS A 14 -9.18 -2.74 10.75
N ASN A 15 -9.94 -3.57 11.45
CA ASN A 15 -10.58 -3.18 12.73
C ASN A 15 -9.55 -2.81 13.80
N VAL A 16 -8.49 -3.59 13.95
CA VAL A 16 -7.40 -3.29 14.90
C VAL A 16 -6.68 -2.00 14.53
N ILE A 17 -6.42 -1.77 13.24
CA ILE A 17 -5.80 -0.54 12.76
C ILE A 17 -6.71 0.67 13.03
N GLU A 18 -8.02 0.54 12.81
CA GLU A 18 -9.01 1.59 13.05
C GLU A 18 -9.02 2.04 14.51
N GLU A 19 -8.97 1.10 15.46
CA GLU A 19 -8.84 1.42 16.89
C GLU A 19 -7.56 2.21 17.18
N ALA A 20 -6.44 1.84 16.57
CA ALA A 20 -5.18 2.55 16.73
C ALA A 20 -5.21 3.95 16.10
N VAL A 21 -5.82 4.08 14.91
CA VAL A 21 -6.01 5.37 14.22
C VAL A 21 -6.88 6.30 15.06
N ASN A 22 -7.97 5.80 15.65
CA ASN A 22 -8.85 6.62 16.50
C ASN A 22 -8.13 7.18 17.73
N LYS A 23 -7.13 6.46 18.27
CA LYS A 23 -6.32 6.95 19.40
C LYS A 23 -5.36 8.08 19.02
N ILE A 24 -4.83 8.07 17.78
CA ILE A 24 -3.91 9.12 17.31
C ILE A 24 -4.62 10.30 16.65
N LYS A 25 -5.88 10.14 16.24
CA LYS A 25 -6.66 11.16 15.53
C LYS A 25 -6.68 12.52 16.23
N PRO A 26 -6.89 12.62 17.57
CA PRO A 26 -6.89 13.90 18.27
C PRO A 26 -5.56 14.67 18.20
N LEU A 27 -4.43 13.99 17.96
CA LEU A 27 -3.13 14.64 17.79
C LEU A 27 -3.07 15.56 16.57
N PHE A 28 -4.00 15.38 15.64
CA PHE A 28 -4.03 16.06 14.34
C PHE A 28 -5.18 17.03 14.18
N ASP A 29 -5.96 17.33 15.24
CA ASP A 29 -7.14 18.21 15.17
C ASP A 29 -6.80 19.64 14.68
N ASN A 30 -5.59 20.12 14.96
CA ASN A 30 -5.11 21.42 14.52
C ASN A 30 -4.32 21.40 13.21
N TYR A 31 -4.33 20.30 12.48
CA TYR A 31 -3.60 20.10 11.23
C TYR A 31 -4.57 19.79 10.11
N SER A 32 -4.24 20.22 8.89
CA SER A 32 -5.01 19.81 7.69
C SER A 32 -4.74 18.36 7.32
N ALA A 33 -5.10 17.43 8.22
CA ALA A 33 -4.82 16.01 8.10
C ALA A 33 -5.97 15.30 7.37
N HIS A 34 -5.64 14.58 6.30
CA HIS A 34 -6.59 13.75 5.57
C HIS A 34 -6.39 12.28 5.95
N PHE A 35 -7.31 11.75 6.75
CA PHE A 35 -7.31 10.34 7.13
C PHE A 35 -7.80 9.50 5.96
N SER A 36 -6.99 8.48 5.59
CA SER A 36 -7.41 7.51 4.58
C SER A 36 -8.60 6.70 5.08
N PRO A 37 -9.70 6.61 4.32
CA PRO A 37 -10.82 5.76 4.69
C PRO A 37 -10.39 4.30 4.86
N LYS A 38 -11.00 3.59 5.81
CA LYS A 38 -10.70 2.19 6.11
C LYS A 38 -10.75 1.28 4.88
N ASN A 39 -11.72 1.51 3.99
CA ASN A 39 -11.86 0.75 2.75
C ASN A 39 -10.73 0.98 1.74
N ASN A 40 -9.97 2.05 1.90
CA ASN A 40 -8.83 2.38 1.05
C ASN A 40 -7.49 1.82 1.60
N TRP A 41 -7.49 1.12 2.73
CA TRP A 41 -6.26 0.59 3.30
C TRP A 41 -5.77 -0.65 2.57
N HIS A 42 -4.60 -0.53 1.98
CA HIS A 42 -3.89 -1.57 1.23
C HIS A 42 -2.38 -1.34 1.26
N LEU A 43 -1.62 -2.36 0.95
CA LEU A 43 -0.18 -2.27 0.69
C LEU A 43 0.04 -2.21 -0.82
N THR A 44 0.38 -1.05 -1.36
CA THR A 44 0.69 -0.91 -2.78
C THR A 44 2.01 -1.61 -3.10
N ILE A 45 2.02 -2.53 -4.05
CA ILE A 45 3.21 -3.22 -4.55
C ILE A 45 3.78 -2.48 -5.75
N THR A 46 2.98 -2.24 -6.79
CA THR A 46 3.43 -1.54 -8.02
C THR A 46 2.36 -0.62 -8.56
N PHE A 47 2.73 0.63 -8.85
CA PHE A 47 1.87 1.57 -9.57
C PHE A 47 2.08 1.42 -11.07
N LEU A 48 1.02 1.11 -11.82
CA LEU A 48 1.04 1.02 -13.28
C LEU A 48 0.73 2.36 -13.95
N GLY A 49 0.07 3.28 -13.22
CA GLY A 49 -0.39 4.54 -13.79
C GLY A 49 -1.56 4.35 -14.75
N TYR A 50 -1.67 5.22 -15.76
CA TYR A 50 -2.71 5.09 -16.78
C TYR A 50 -2.36 3.99 -17.76
N GLN A 51 -3.24 2.99 -17.88
CA GLN A 51 -3.11 1.88 -18.81
C GLN A 51 -4.30 1.87 -19.78
N PRO A 52 -4.07 1.58 -21.08
CA PRO A 52 -5.14 1.43 -22.04
C PRO A 52 -5.89 0.10 -21.82
N PRO A 53 -7.16 -0.03 -22.25
CA PRO A 53 -7.94 -1.24 -22.06
C PRO A 53 -7.29 -2.51 -22.64
N GLU A 54 -6.56 -2.38 -23.74
CA GLU A 54 -5.87 -3.48 -24.43
C GLU A 54 -4.73 -4.10 -23.60
N ALA A 55 -4.21 -3.37 -22.63
CA ALA A 55 -3.17 -3.88 -21.73
C ALA A 55 -3.72 -4.79 -20.63
N LEU A 56 -5.04 -4.79 -20.39
CA LEU A 56 -5.64 -5.44 -19.23
C LEU A 56 -5.33 -6.94 -19.17
N ASP A 57 -5.51 -7.67 -20.29
CA ASP A 57 -5.27 -9.11 -20.32
C ASP A 57 -3.82 -9.46 -20.00
N SER A 58 -2.86 -8.69 -20.51
CA SER A 58 -1.43 -8.88 -20.23
C SER A 58 -1.10 -8.55 -18.76
N ILE A 59 -1.75 -7.55 -18.17
CA ILE A 59 -1.61 -7.21 -16.73
C ILE A 59 -2.16 -8.35 -15.89
N LEU A 60 -3.38 -8.82 -16.14
CA LEU A 60 -4.01 -9.93 -15.41
C LEU A 60 -3.15 -11.20 -15.46
N LYS A 61 -2.64 -11.54 -16.67
CA LYS A 61 -1.71 -12.65 -16.86
C LYS A 61 -0.47 -12.50 -16.01
N SER A 62 0.15 -11.31 -16.01
CA SER A 62 1.39 -11.05 -15.24
C SER A 62 1.18 -11.20 -13.74
N ILE A 63 0.05 -10.71 -13.20
CA ILE A 63 -0.28 -10.84 -11.78
C ILE A 63 -0.48 -12.31 -11.41
N LYS A 64 -1.25 -13.06 -12.23
CA LYS A 64 -1.50 -14.49 -12.02
C LYS A 64 -0.20 -15.30 -12.02
N GLU A 65 0.67 -15.08 -13.02
CA GLU A 65 1.96 -15.77 -13.12
C GLU A 65 2.89 -15.44 -11.95
N THR A 66 2.82 -14.21 -11.44
CA THR A 66 3.62 -13.81 -10.27
C THR A 66 3.05 -14.41 -8.99
N ALA A 67 1.75 -14.27 -8.73
CA ALA A 67 1.10 -14.79 -7.52
C ALA A 67 1.34 -16.30 -7.36
N ALA A 68 1.27 -17.06 -8.46
CA ALA A 68 1.53 -18.49 -8.48
C ALA A 68 2.96 -18.92 -8.07
N GLN A 69 3.91 -17.99 -7.99
CA GLN A 69 5.30 -18.28 -7.59
C GLN A 69 5.57 -17.98 -6.11
N PHE A 70 4.59 -17.42 -5.40
CA PHE A 70 4.72 -17.07 -3.99
C PHE A 70 3.76 -17.90 -3.14
N THR A 71 4.28 -18.51 -2.09
CA THR A 71 3.49 -19.16 -1.06
C THR A 71 3.30 -18.18 0.10
N HIS A 72 2.13 -18.12 0.66
CA HIS A 72 1.78 -17.40 1.90
C HIS A 72 2.68 -16.21 2.26
N VAL A 73 2.29 -15.01 1.88
CA VAL A 73 3.06 -13.80 2.18
C VAL A 73 2.63 -13.27 3.54
N LYS A 74 3.42 -13.59 4.57
CA LYS A 74 3.18 -13.05 5.91
C LYS A 74 3.55 -11.58 5.99
N ILE A 75 2.61 -10.77 6.45
CA ILE A 75 2.77 -9.33 6.66
C ILE A 75 2.79 -9.06 8.16
N ASP A 76 3.91 -8.54 8.64
CA ASP A 76 4.09 -8.12 10.02
C ASP A 76 4.30 -6.61 10.07
N PHE A 77 3.51 -5.90 10.86
CA PHE A 77 3.66 -4.47 11.17
C PHE A 77 4.26 -4.27 12.55
N GLU A 78 4.94 -3.14 12.76
CA GLU A 78 5.62 -2.82 14.04
C GLU A 78 5.19 -1.51 14.67
N SER A 79 4.87 -0.48 13.89
CA SER A 79 4.57 0.83 14.48
C SER A 79 3.83 1.76 13.54
N ILE A 80 3.11 2.73 14.13
CA ILE A 80 2.61 3.91 13.44
C ILE A 80 3.64 5.02 13.61
N SER A 81 4.09 5.61 12.50
CA SER A 81 5.13 6.64 12.49
C SER A 81 4.95 7.62 11.33
N TYR A 82 5.70 8.72 11.37
CA TYR A 82 5.75 9.64 10.24
C TYR A 82 6.47 9.04 9.04
N GLY A 83 5.99 9.35 7.84
CA GLY A 83 6.56 8.98 6.57
C GLY A 83 6.63 10.12 5.56
N PRO A 84 7.51 10.02 4.55
CA PRO A 84 8.55 8.99 4.38
C PRO A 84 9.76 9.22 5.31
N PRO A 85 10.46 8.16 5.73
CA PRO A 85 11.64 8.32 6.57
C PRO A 85 12.74 9.13 5.89
N GLY A 86 13.47 9.95 6.66
CA GLY A 86 14.59 10.77 6.17
C GLY A 86 14.19 11.98 5.32
N LYS A 87 12.91 12.31 5.25
CA LYS A 87 12.36 13.48 4.55
C LYS A 87 11.36 14.21 5.45
N PRO A 88 11.02 15.49 5.14
CA PRO A 88 9.92 16.15 5.82
C PRO A 88 8.65 15.28 5.74
N ALA A 89 8.02 15.05 6.87
CA ALA A 89 6.86 14.19 6.95
C ALA A 89 5.67 14.77 6.18
N ARG A 90 5.09 13.91 5.36
CA ARG A 90 3.88 14.22 4.57
C ARG A 90 2.76 13.23 4.83
N MET A 91 3.04 12.20 5.61
CA MET A 91 2.13 11.09 5.85
C MET A 91 2.35 10.52 7.25
N VAL A 92 1.34 9.82 7.73
CA VAL A 92 1.47 8.85 8.81
C VAL A 92 1.30 7.47 8.21
N TRP A 93 2.23 6.60 8.50
CA TRP A 93 2.29 5.22 8.02
C TRP A 93 2.12 4.23 9.17
N LEU A 94 1.44 3.12 8.90
CA LEU A 94 1.69 1.88 9.63
C LEU A 94 2.82 1.16 8.91
N THR A 95 3.93 0.97 9.59
CA THR A 95 5.19 0.50 9.00
C THR A 95 5.36 -1.00 9.22
N GLY A 96 5.68 -1.71 8.16
CA GLY A 96 6.03 -3.13 8.23
C GLY A 96 7.45 -3.34 8.77
N VAL A 97 7.66 -4.49 9.41
CA VAL A 97 8.99 -4.89 9.84
C VAL A 97 9.94 -5.08 8.65
N LYS A 98 11.25 -5.06 8.92
CA LYS A 98 12.27 -5.24 7.86
C LYS A 98 12.06 -6.49 7.03
N LYS A 99 11.74 -7.64 7.66
CA LYS A 99 11.52 -8.92 6.98
C LYS A 99 10.33 -8.84 6.00
N THR A 100 9.23 -8.16 6.38
CA THR A 100 8.09 -7.89 5.49
C THR A 100 8.52 -7.05 4.30
N SER A 101 9.28 -5.98 4.53
CA SER A 101 9.79 -5.13 3.44
C SER A 101 10.68 -5.90 2.47
N GLU A 102 11.53 -6.78 2.96
CA GLU A 102 12.40 -7.65 2.14
C GLU A 102 11.57 -8.63 1.31
N LYS A 103 10.57 -9.30 1.91
CA LYS A 103 9.70 -10.24 1.20
C LYS A 103 8.85 -9.57 0.13
N LEU A 104 8.27 -8.41 0.45
CA LEU A 104 7.48 -7.64 -0.54
C LEU A 104 8.37 -7.02 -1.62
N ASN A 105 9.65 -6.76 -1.34
CA ASN A 105 10.60 -6.34 -2.36
C ASN A 105 10.89 -7.46 -3.38
N GLU A 106 11.02 -8.71 -2.93
CA GLU A 106 11.15 -9.88 -3.81
C GLU A 106 9.92 -10.02 -4.72
N LEU A 107 8.71 -9.94 -4.12
CA LEU A 107 7.45 -9.97 -4.86
C LEU A 107 7.36 -8.84 -5.90
N LYS A 108 7.71 -7.61 -5.49
CA LYS A 108 7.70 -6.45 -6.38
C LYS A 108 8.65 -6.62 -7.56
N ILE A 109 9.88 -7.05 -7.33
CA ILE A 109 10.87 -7.25 -8.39
C ILE A 109 10.34 -8.27 -9.40
N LYS A 110 9.86 -9.42 -8.92
CA LYS A 110 9.33 -10.46 -9.80
C LYS A 110 8.11 -9.99 -10.59
N LEU A 111 7.21 -9.25 -9.94
CA LEU A 111 6.03 -8.68 -10.59
C LEU A 111 6.43 -7.67 -11.67
N ASP A 112 7.33 -6.75 -11.37
CA ASP A 112 7.79 -5.73 -12.32
C ASP A 112 8.48 -6.37 -13.55
N GLU A 113 9.31 -7.41 -13.33
CA GLU A 113 9.94 -8.19 -14.40
C GLU A 113 8.87 -8.86 -15.29
N THR A 114 7.92 -9.57 -14.69
CA THR A 114 6.85 -10.27 -15.43
C THR A 114 5.95 -9.30 -16.22
N LEU A 115 5.64 -8.13 -15.64
CA LEU A 115 4.90 -7.07 -16.34
C LEU A 115 5.66 -6.57 -17.58
N ILE A 116 6.98 -6.34 -17.46
CA ILE A 116 7.83 -5.88 -18.57
C ILE A 116 7.92 -6.96 -19.64
N GLU A 117 8.13 -8.22 -19.28
CA GLU A 117 8.19 -9.36 -20.19
C GLU A 117 6.87 -9.51 -20.99
N ASN A 118 5.72 -9.22 -20.38
CA ASN A 118 4.42 -9.20 -21.01
C ASN A 118 4.09 -7.86 -21.75
N GLY A 119 5.07 -6.98 -21.91
CA GLY A 119 5.00 -5.76 -22.71
C GLY A 119 4.34 -4.56 -22.04
N ILE A 120 4.10 -4.60 -20.72
CA ILE A 120 3.48 -3.50 -19.99
C ILE A 120 4.49 -2.37 -19.75
N LYS A 121 4.12 -1.15 -20.14
CA LYS A 121 4.91 0.06 -19.91
C LYS A 121 4.38 0.81 -18.72
N PHE A 122 5.23 1.03 -17.71
CA PHE A 122 4.94 1.81 -16.52
C PHE A 122 6.21 2.47 -15.97
N LYS A 123 6.03 3.45 -15.09
CA LYS A 123 7.16 4.09 -14.42
C LYS A 123 7.67 3.20 -13.30
N GLN A 124 8.81 2.56 -13.52
CA GLN A 124 9.45 1.74 -12.51
C GLN A 124 9.93 2.58 -11.32
N ASP A 125 9.74 2.05 -10.13
CA ASP A 125 10.33 2.59 -8.90
C ASP A 125 11.41 1.63 -8.40
N ASN A 126 12.67 1.97 -8.69
CA ASN A 126 13.84 1.16 -8.35
C ASN A 126 14.33 1.36 -6.89
N ARG A 127 13.60 2.15 -6.08
CA ARG A 127 13.92 2.29 -4.67
C ARG A 127 13.64 0.99 -3.93
N ARG A 128 14.45 0.72 -2.90
CA ARG A 128 14.18 -0.40 -2.00
C ARG A 128 12.75 -0.29 -1.46
N PHE A 129 12.01 -1.38 -1.54
CA PHE A 129 10.62 -1.42 -1.06
C PHE A 129 10.58 -1.22 0.46
N ASN A 130 9.72 -0.34 0.90
CA ASN A 130 9.46 -0.10 2.30
C ASN A 130 7.98 -0.41 2.56
N ALA A 131 7.71 -1.52 3.23
CA ALA A 131 6.35 -1.95 3.51
C ALA A 131 5.64 -0.94 4.41
N HIS A 132 4.59 -0.34 3.89
CA HIS A 132 3.80 0.64 4.64
C HIS A 132 2.36 0.73 4.16
N LEU A 133 1.49 1.03 5.10
CA LEU A 133 0.11 1.42 4.86
C LEU A 133 -0.03 2.91 5.16
N THR A 134 -0.58 3.69 4.24
CA THR A 134 -0.82 5.12 4.47
C THR A 134 -2.11 5.34 5.25
N LEU A 135 -1.99 5.86 6.46
CA LEU A 135 -3.11 6.17 7.36
C LEU A 135 -3.58 7.61 7.24
N VAL A 136 -2.63 8.55 7.12
CA VAL A 136 -2.89 9.99 7.04
C VAL A 136 -2.01 10.62 5.97
N ARG A 137 -2.54 11.62 5.27
CA ARG A 137 -1.81 12.50 4.35
C ARG A 137 -1.96 13.95 4.78
N PHE A 138 -0.89 14.72 4.61
CA PHE A 138 -0.88 16.16 4.81
C PHE A 138 -0.72 16.85 3.44
N PRO A 139 -1.46 17.94 3.15
CA PRO A 139 -1.38 18.64 1.87
C PRO A 139 0.02 19.24 1.63
N ASP A 140 0.63 19.75 2.70
CA ASP A 140 1.98 20.32 2.69
C ASP A 140 2.86 19.66 3.74
N PRO A 141 4.21 19.70 3.56
CA PRO A 141 5.11 19.27 4.62
C PRO A 141 4.89 20.14 5.84
N LEU A 142 4.51 19.54 6.95
CA LEU A 142 4.25 20.26 8.19
C LEU A 142 5.55 20.83 8.75
N GLY A 143 5.61 22.15 8.98
CA GLY A 143 6.76 22.84 9.54
C GLY A 143 7.03 22.48 11.01
N LYS A 144 5.98 22.21 11.81
CA LYS A 144 6.04 21.65 13.15
C LYS A 144 5.02 20.53 13.26
N LEU A 145 5.51 19.31 13.37
CA LEU A 145 4.72 18.15 13.71
C LEU A 145 4.56 18.05 15.22
N PRO A 146 3.48 17.42 15.72
CA PRO A 146 3.48 16.90 17.09
C PRO A 146 4.75 16.07 17.31
N ASP A 147 5.37 16.22 18.48
CA ASP A 147 6.60 15.52 18.82
C ASP A 147 6.45 14.02 18.58
N LYS A 148 7.50 13.42 17.98
CA LYS A 148 7.66 12.01 17.65
C LYS A 148 6.41 11.11 17.77
N LEU A 149 5.66 10.98 16.69
CA LEU A 149 4.65 9.94 16.59
C LEU A 149 5.36 8.59 16.34
N ILE A 150 5.65 7.85 17.39
CA ILE A 150 6.00 6.43 17.32
C ILE A 150 5.05 5.71 18.26
N THR A 151 4.02 5.09 17.68
CA THR A 151 3.07 4.27 18.44
C THR A 151 3.34 2.81 18.07
N PRO A 152 3.88 1.99 18.98
CA PRO A 152 4.05 0.57 18.74
C PRO A 152 2.70 -0.08 18.41
N LEU A 153 2.66 -0.83 17.32
CA LEU A 153 1.50 -1.61 16.90
C LEU A 153 1.98 -2.89 16.24
N SER A 154 2.14 -3.94 17.04
CA SER A 154 2.46 -5.26 16.53
C SER A 154 1.19 -5.92 15.99
N LEU A 155 1.15 -6.16 14.69
CA LEU A 155 0.01 -6.71 13.99
C LEU A 155 0.50 -7.61 12.87
N SER A 156 -0.11 -8.77 12.70
CA SER A 156 0.29 -9.75 11.69
C SER A 156 -0.92 -10.34 10.99
N PHE A 157 -0.79 -10.60 9.68
CA PHE A 157 -1.74 -11.38 8.90
C PHE A 157 -1.04 -12.10 7.74
N GLU A 158 -1.68 -13.15 7.23
CA GLU A 158 -1.29 -13.80 5.97
C GLU A 158 -2.03 -13.10 4.82
N ALA A 159 -1.28 -12.64 3.82
CA ALA A 159 -1.86 -12.15 2.59
C ALA A 159 -2.31 -13.32 1.73
N GLU A 160 -3.56 -13.33 1.33
CA GLU A 160 -4.17 -14.41 0.55
C GLU A 160 -4.08 -14.15 -0.95
N THR A 161 -4.15 -12.86 -1.35
CA THR A 161 -4.25 -12.46 -2.75
C THR A 161 -3.30 -11.32 -3.12
N LEU A 162 -2.96 -11.28 -4.40
CA LEU A 162 -2.36 -10.14 -5.08
C LEU A 162 -3.41 -9.54 -6.02
N ASP A 163 -3.78 -8.28 -5.80
CA ASP A 163 -4.98 -7.69 -6.37
C ASP A 163 -4.66 -6.62 -7.41
N LEU A 164 -5.39 -6.63 -8.54
CA LEU A 164 -5.43 -5.51 -9.47
C LEU A 164 -6.48 -4.51 -9.01
N MET A 165 -6.06 -3.27 -8.83
CA MET A 165 -6.87 -2.18 -8.30
C MET A 165 -6.99 -1.04 -9.33
N GLU A 166 -8.18 -0.44 -9.45
CA GLU A 166 -8.38 0.83 -10.15
C GLU A 166 -8.53 2.00 -9.17
N SER A 167 -7.94 3.14 -9.50
CA SER A 167 -8.03 4.37 -8.73
C SER A 167 -8.93 5.39 -9.42
N HIS A 168 -10.05 5.74 -8.79
CA HIS A 168 -10.97 6.77 -9.22
C HIS A 168 -10.72 8.05 -8.41
N LEU A 169 -10.26 9.11 -9.08
CA LEU A 169 -10.03 10.41 -8.45
C LEU A 169 -11.35 11.17 -8.38
N LYS A 170 -11.87 11.39 -7.17
CA LYS A 170 -13.05 12.21 -6.90
C LYS A 170 -12.66 13.49 -6.17
N GLN A 171 -13.56 14.47 -6.15
CA GLN A 171 -13.35 15.71 -5.39
C GLN A 171 -13.17 15.47 -3.88
N THR A 172 -13.77 14.39 -3.37
CA THR A 172 -13.68 13.95 -1.96
C THR A 172 -12.43 13.15 -1.65
N GLY A 173 -11.62 12.79 -2.64
CA GLY A 173 -10.42 11.94 -2.51
C GLY A 173 -10.40 10.79 -3.50
N ALA A 174 -9.39 9.92 -3.38
CA ALA A 174 -9.31 8.73 -4.20
C ALA A 174 -10.22 7.63 -3.64
N GLU A 175 -10.98 6.99 -4.52
CA GLU A 175 -11.67 5.73 -4.26
C GLU A 175 -10.98 4.61 -5.03
N TYR A 176 -10.93 3.42 -4.45
CA TYR A 176 -10.27 2.27 -5.03
C TYR A 176 -11.26 1.13 -5.22
N GLU A 177 -11.15 0.48 -6.38
CA GLU A 177 -11.96 -0.66 -6.75
C GLU A 177 -11.05 -1.85 -7.06
N VAL A 178 -11.40 -3.04 -6.54
CA VAL A 178 -10.73 -4.29 -6.86
C VAL A 178 -11.30 -4.79 -8.18
N LEU A 179 -10.46 -4.88 -9.21
CA LEU A 179 -10.87 -5.41 -10.52
C LEU A 179 -10.70 -6.92 -10.60
N SER A 180 -9.67 -7.47 -9.97
CA SER A 180 -9.38 -8.91 -9.94
C SER A 180 -8.47 -9.26 -8.78
N GLU A 181 -8.64 -10.46 -8.25
CA GLU A 181 -7.86 -11.04 -7.15
C GLU A 181 -7.19 -12.34 -7.64
N PHE A 182 -5.94 -12.56 -7.24
CA PHE A 182 -5.18 -13.75 -7.60
C PHE A 182 -4.55 -14.35 -6.34
N ASP A 183 -4.95 -15.58 -6.03
CA ASP A 183 -4.48 -16.29 -4.85
C ASP A 183 -2.97 -16.55 -4.91
N PHE A 184 -2.30 -16.36 -3.76
CA PHE A 184 -0.98 -16.92 -3.52
C PHE A 184 -1.12 -18.44 -3.31
N HIS A 185 -0.07 -19.21 -3.61
CA HIS A 185 -0.06 -20.67 -3.43
C HIS A 185 0.19 -21.10 -2.00
#